data_c09636828e59a475d45dca381b2ea5d1
#
_entry.id   c09636828e59a475d45dca381b2ea5d1
#
_cell.length_a   1.000
_cell.length_b   1.000
_cell.length_c   1.000
_cell.angle_alpha   90.00
_cell.angle_beta   90.00
_cell.angle_gamma   90.00
#
_symmetry.space_group_name_H-M   'P 1'
#
loop_
_entity.id
_entity.type
_entity.pdbx_description
1 polymer ?
#
loop_
_entity_poly.entity_id
_entity_poly.type
_entity_poly.pdbx_seq_one_letter_code
_entity_poly.pdbx_strand_id
1 'polypeptide(L)'
;RIVVEGLSIVESEIQGRGKGGLIKLEADTSIEIDGSSFSASSRKPRNPSRFGDGGTIQITAPTVLIKNGSEIKSGTASKGDGGKVQINAETLVVEGADARDYQSRILSETSLTKNKDNSTSAGTAGRVGINAEYILVRDGGYISTASKGLGDAGEISIEAGNLLMENGAIKSEATHT
;
A
#
# COMPACT_ATOMS: atom_id res chain seq x y z
N ARG A 1 9.18 -17.55 10.92
CA ARG A 1 7.80 -17.05 10.88
C ARG A 1 7.70 -15.68 11.53
N ILE A 2 6.92 -14.80 10.93
CA ILE A 2 6.53 -13.50 11.51
C ILE A 2 5.01 -13.47 11.58
N VAL A 3 4.45 -13.06 12.73
CA VAL A 3 3.02 -12.84 12.91
C VAL A 3 2.82 -11.45 13.49
N VAL A 4 1.95 -10.66 12.88
CA VAL A 4 1.55 -9.33 13.34
C VAL A 4 0.04 -9.28 13.36
N GLU A 5 -0.54 -9.16 14.56
CA GLU A 5 -1.98 -9.29 14.80
C GLU A 5 -2.49 -8.27 15.82
N GLY A 6 -3.81 -8.20 15.96
CA GLY A 6 -4.44 -7.48 17.05
C GLY A 6 -4.37 -5.97 16.94
N LEU A 7 -4.62 -5.39 15.77
CA LEU A 7 -4.57 -3.94 15.51
C LEU A 7 -3.17 -3.33 15.68
N SER A 8 -2.13 -4.12 15.47
CA SER A 8 -0.75 -3.67 15.54
C SER A 8 -0.42 -2.69 14.41
N ILE A 9 0.43 -1.72 14.70
CA ILE A 9 0.84 -0.70 13.74
C ILE A 9 2.35 -0.68 13.63
N VAL A 10 2.87 -0.76 12.40
CA VAL A 10 4.28 -0.59 12.07
C VAL A 10 4.41 0.57 11.10
N GLU A 11 5.04 1.65 11.55
CA GLU A 11 5.12 2.89 10.78
C GLU A 11 6.55 3.36 10.57
N SER A 12 6.83 3.83 9.35
CA SER A 12 8.01 4.60 9.00
C SER A 12 7.55 5.83 8.22
N GLU A 13 7.23 6.89 8.96
CA GLU A 13 6.56 8.05 8.40
C GLU A 13 7.42 9.31 8.43
N ILE A 14 7.18 10.20 7.47
CA ILE A 14 7.76 11.54 7.41
C ILE A 14 6.67 12.61 7.40
N GLN A 15 6.91 13.73 8.06
CA GLN A 15 6.08 14.93 7.98
C GLN A 15 6.93 16.13 7.53
N GLY A 16 7.02 16.35 6.23
CA GLY A 16 7.84 17.43 5.68
C GLY A 16 8.46 17.08 4.34
N ARG A 17 9.68 17.58 4.09
CA ARG A 17 10.44 17.23 2.89
C ARG A 17 11.21 15.94 3.10
N GLY A 18 11.31 15.14 2.05
CA GLY A 18 12.08 13.90 2.03
C GLY A 18 11.24 12.71 1.58
N LYS A 19 11.78 11.52 1.75
CA LYS A 19 11.09 10.26 1.45
C LYS A 19 10.72 9.55 2.74
N GLY A 20 9.59 8.88 2.76
CA GLY A 20 9.26 7.91 3.79
C GLY A 20 10.37 6.85 3.89
N GLY A 21 10.51 6.21 5.03
CA GLY A 21 11.58 5.24 5.25
C GLY A 21 11.33 3.87 4.60
N LEU A 22 12.10 2.90 5.03
CA LEU A 22 12.01 1.51 4.61
C LEU A 22 11.45 0.65 5.75
N ILE A 23 10.41 -0.12 5.46
CA ILE A 23 9.95 -1.25 6.27
C ILE A 23 10.33 -2.52 5.52
N LYS A 24 11.15 -3.37 6.11
CA LYS A 24 11.54 -4.66 5.53
C LYS A 24 11.13 -5.79 6.46
N LEU A 25 10.39 -6.75 5.93
CA LEU A 25 10.02 -8.00 6.58
C LEU A 25 10.59 -9.16 5.77
N GLU A 26 11.27 -10.06 6.44
CA GLU A 26 11.88 -11.24 5.83
C GLU A 26 11.72 -12.44 6.76
N ALA A 27 11.22 -13.55 6.24
CA ALA A 27 11.03 -14.78 7.01
C ALA A 27 11.26 -16.02 6.16
N ASP A 28 11.85 -17.06 6.77
CA ASP A 28 12.17 -18.31 6.09
C ASP A 28 10.94 -19.20 5.82
N THR A 29 9.82 -18.94 6.49
CA THR A 29 8.61 -19.75 6.34
C THR A 29 7.39 -18.94 5.99
N SER A 30 6.93 -18.03 6.86
CA SER A 30 5.70 -17.27 6.60
C SER A 30 5.68 -15.91 7.28
N ILE A 31 4.94 -14.99 6.66
CA ILE A 31 4.54 -13.71 7.23
C ILE A 31 3.02 -13.65 7.21
N GLU A 32 2.43 -13.46 8.38
CA GLU A 32 1.00 -13.32 8.57
C GLU A 32 0.70 -11.95 9.18
N ILE A 33 -0.16 -11.19 8.52
CA ILE A 33 -0.60 -9.85 8.93
C ILE A 33 -2.11 -9.92 9.09
N ASP A 34 -2.58 -9.83 10.35
CA ASP A 34 -3.96 -10.04 10.73
C ASP A 34 -4.51 -8.80 11.45
N GLY A 35 -5.46 -8.11 10.83
CA GLY A 35 -6.08 -6.91 11.38
C GLY A 35 -5.08 -5.79 11.72
N SER A 36 -3.98 -5.69 11.01
CA SER A 36 -2.85 -4.84 11.37
C SER A 36 -2.40 -3.94 10.21
N SER A 37 -1.67 -2.86 10.51
CA SER A 37 -1.29 -1.85 9.52
C SER A 37 0.23 -1.67 9.44
N PHE A 38 0.72 -1.60 8.21
CA PHE A 38 2.09 -1.22 7.87
C PHE A 38 2.07 0.02 6.99
N SER A 39 2.72 1.09 7.42
CA SER A 39 2.75 2.37 6.69
C SER A 39 4.17 2.90 6.54
N ALA A 40 4.61 3.05 5.28
CA ALA A 40 5.83 3.78 4.93
C ALA A 40 5.43 5.04 4.14
N SER A 41 4.81 6.00 4.80
CA SER A 41 4.08 7.08 4.15
C SER A 41 4.63 8.47 4.48
N SER A 42 4.28 9.44 3.64
CA SER A 42 4.45 10.86 3.96
C SER A 42 3.11 11.44 4.41
N ARG A 43 3.05 11.95 5.64
CA ARG A 43 1.87 12.64 6.17
C ARG A 43 1.73 14.05 5.61
N LYS A 44 0.51 14.57 5.65
CA LYS A 44 0.22 15.96 5.29
C LYS A 44 1.12 16.91 6.07
N PRO A 45 1.96 17.73 5.39
CA PRO A 45 2.83 18.67 6.07
C PRO A 45 2.03 19.83 6.66
N ARG A 46 2.50 20.38 7.79
CA ARG A 46 1.93 21.61 8.36
C ARG A 46 2.12 22.82 7.44
N ASN A 47 3.23 22.83 6.69
CA ASN A 47 3.51 23.86 5.68
C ASN A 47 3.24 23.29 4.29
N PRO A 48 2.28 23.82 3.52
CA PRO A 48 1.90 23.29 2.21
C PRO A 48 3.00 23.40 1.12
N SER A 49 4.06 24.18 1.38
CA SER A 49 5.23 24.26 0.50
C SER A 49 6.25 23.13 0.76
N ARG A 50 6.03 22.30 1.77
CA ARG A 50 6.86 21.14 2.08
C ARG A 50 6.10 19.88 1.77
N PHE A 51 6.65 19.05 0.91
CA PHE A 51 6.05 17.78 0.51
C PHE A 51 7.11 16.70 0.55
N GLY A 52 6.69 15.50 0.89
CA GLY A 52 7.53 14.31 0.93
C GLY A 52 6.87 13.17 0.16
N ASP A 53 7.71 12.31 -0.37
CA ASP A 53 7.29 11.12 -1.09
C ASP A 53 6.99 9.98 -0.12
N GLY A 54 6.23 9.00 -0.58
CA GLY A 54 6.06 7.72 0.12
C GLY A 54 7.39 6.97 0.25
N GLY A 55 7.47 6.07 1.23
CA GLY A 55 8.64 5.24 1.46
C GLY A 55 8.59 3.91 0.71
N THR A 56 9.20 2.90 1.31
CA THR A 56 9.24 1.55 0.72
C THR A 56 8.83 0.51 1.75
N ILE A 57 8.01 -0.44 1.34
CA ILE A 57 7.71 -1.66 2.10
C ILE A 57 8.18 -2.85 1.28
N GLN A 58 9.00 -3.71 1.88
CA GLN A 58 9.49 -4.94 1.27
C GLN A 58 9.09 -6.13 2.15
N ILE A 59 8.46 -7.11 1.56
CA ILE A 59 8.02 -8.34 2.24
C ILE A 59 8.54 -9.53 1.45
N THR A 60 9.25 -10.43 2.11
CA THR A 60 9.79 -11.65 1.49
C THR A 60 9.58 -12.83 2.41
N ALA A 61 8.82 -13.82 1.96
CA ALA A 61 8.65 -15.10 2.64
C ALA A 61 8.03 -16.13 1.68
N PRO A 62 8.22 -17.45 1.89
CA PRO A 62 7.50 -18.47 1.12
C PRO A 62 5.98 -18.25 1.13
N THR A 63 5.40 -17.95 2.28
CA THR A 63 3.97 -17.65 2.40
C THR A 63 3.75 -16.27 3.00
N VAL A 64 2.93 -15.45 2.32
CA VAL A 64 2.48 -14.14 2.82
C VAL A 64 0.95 -14.12 2.86
N LEU A 65 0.39 -13.93 4.06
CA LEU A 65 -1.04 -13.85 4.30
C LEU A 65 -1.39 -12.48 4.88
N ILE A 66 -2.29 -11.76 4.21
CA ILE A 66 -2.79 -10.43 4.58
C ILE A 66 -4.31 -10.56 4.70
N LYS A 67 -4.84 -10.44 5.92
CA LYS A 67 -6.25 -10.74 6.20
C LYS A 67 -6.88 -9.82 7.24
N ASN A 68 -8.21 -9.94 7.37
CA ASN A 68 -9.02 -9.30 8.41
C ASN A 68 -8.85 -7.78 8.51
N GLY A 69 -8.90 -7.09 7.34
CA GLY A 69 -8.78 -5.64 7.27
C GLY A 69 -7.37 -5.10 7.41
N SER A 70 -6.37 -5.92 7.15
CA SER A 70 -4.96 -5.50 7.19
C SER A 70 -4.62 -4.53 6.07
N GLU A 71 -3.81 -3.53 6.38
CA GLU A 71 -3.35 -2.54 5.40
C GLU A 71 -1.82 -2.55 5.27
N ILE A 72 -1.34 -2.67 4.03
CA ILE A 72 0.04 -2.39 3.65
C ILE A 72 0.04 -1.18 2.74
N LYS A 73 0.57 -0.06 3.23
CA LYS A 73 0.47 1.22 2.52
C LYS A 73 1.81 1.93 2.40
N SER A 74 2.13 2.34 1.16
CA SER A 74 3.23 3.26 0.90
C SER A 74 2.74 4.40 0.04
N GLY A 75 2.40 5.52 0.65
CA GLY A 75 1.76 6.61 -0.06
C GLY A 75 2.15 7.99 0.46
N THR A 76 1.51 9.00 -0.05
CA THR A 76 1.67 10.37 0.44
C THR A 76 0.33 11.09 0.58
N ALA A 77 0.20 11.87 1.64
CA ALA A 77 -0.88 12.84 1.81
C ALA A 77 -0.38 14.26 1.52
N SER A 78 0.50 14.40 0.53
CA SER A 78 1.12 15.66 0.13
C SER A 78 1.25 15.75 -1.40
N LYS A 79 1.98 16.76 -1.89
CA LYS A 79 2.28 16.92 -3.33
C LYS A 79 3.39 15.99 -3.84
N GLY A 80 4.02 15.21 -2.98
CA GLY A 80 5.04 14.24 -3.38
C GLY A 80 4.44 13.01 -4.04
N ASP A 81 5.29 12.16 -4.57
CA ASP A 81 4.89 10.93 -5.22
C ASP A 81 4.60 9.81 -4.22
N GLY A 82 3.77 8.86 -4.63
CA GLY A 82 3.54 7.62 -3.91
C GLY A 82 4.83 6.82 -3.76
N GLY A 83 4.86 5.92 -2.79
CA GLY A 83 6.05 5.11 -2.53
C GLY A 83 6.02 3.76 -3.27
N LYS A 84 6.70 2.78 -2.69
CA LYS A 84 6.82 1.45 -3.27
C LYS A 84 6.42 0.36 -2.28
N VAL A 85 5.57 -0.56 -2.72
CA VAL A 85 5.35 -1.85 -2.03
C VAL A 85 5.89 -2.96 -2.92
N GLN A 86 6.70 -3.84 -2.36
CA GLN A 86 7.24 -5.00 -3.07
C GLN A 86 7.06 -6.26 -2.22
N ILE A 87 6.45 -7.28 -2.83
CA ILE A 87 6.20 -8.57 -2.19
C ILE A 87 6.82 -9.67 -3.05
N ASN A 88 7.64 -10.52 -2.43
CA ASN A 88 8.18 -11.72 -3.05
C ASN A 88 7.77 -12.93 -2.21
N ALA A 89 7.06 -13.86 -2.82
CA ALA A 89 6.54 -15.04 -2.13
C ALA A 89 6.46 -16.26 -3.07
N GLU A 90 6.26 -17.45 -2.53
CA GLU A 90 5.73 -18.58 -3.30
C GLU A 90 4.20 -18.47 -3.34
N THR A 91 3.59 -18.14 -2.20
CA THR A 91 2.15 -17.95 -2.08
C THR A 91 1.84 -16.61 -1.40
N LEU A 92 1.02 -15.79 -2.07
CA LEU A 92 0.43 -14.56 -1.54
C LEU A 92 -1.07 -14.69 -1.47
N VAL A 93 -1.65 -14.44 -0.28
CA VAL A 93 -3.10 -14.34 -0.07
C VAL A 93 -3.43 -12.95 0.47
N VAL A 94 -4.40 -12.29 -0.17
CA VAL A 94 -4.99 -11.02 0.29
C VAL A 94 -6.49 -11.24 0.41
N GLU A 95 -7.00 -11.27 1.64
CA GLU A 95 -8.39 -11.68 1.85
C GLU A 95 -9.10 -10.98 3.01
N GLY A 96 -10.40 -10.92 2.89
CA GLY A 96 -11.32 -10.58 3.98
C GLY A 96 -11.32 -9.11 4.38
N ALA A 97 -12.22 -8.81 5.31
CA ALA A 97 -12.39 -7.52 5.94
C ALA A 97 -12.47 -7.67 7.46
N ASP A 98 -12.27 -6.58 8.20
CA ASP A 98 -12.52 -6.56 9.64
C ASP A 98 -14.03 -6.44 9.95
N ALA A 99 -14.39 -6.48 11.23
CA ALA A 99 -15.77 -6.37 11.68
C ALA A 99 -16.45 -5.02 11.33
N ARG A 100 -15.70 -4.03 10.87
CA ARG A 100 -16.19 -2.73 10.40
C ARG A 100 -16.22 -2.62 8.86
N ASP A 101 -16.03 -3.75 8.16
CA ASP A 101 -15.95 -3.84 6.70
C ASP A 101 -14.73 -3.12 6.07
N TYR A 102 -13.66 -2.91 6.83
CA TYR A 102 -12.39 -2.51 6.25
C TYR A 102 -11.70 -3.70 5.60
N GLN A 103 -11.55 -3.61 4.29
CA GLN A 103 -10.97 -4.66 3.45
C GLN A 103 -9.45 -4.76 3.67
N SER A 104 -8.92 -5.98 3.57
CA SER A 104 -7.48 -6.23 3.51
C SER A 104 -6.90 -5.68 2.21
N ARG A 105 -5.80 -4.90 2.30
CA ARG A 105 -5.35 -4.15 1.13
C ARG A 105 -3.85 -3.87 1.06
N ILE A 106 -3.36 -3.80 -0.18
CA ILE A 106 -2.01 -3.38 -0.53
C ILE A 106 -2.12 -2.11 -1.37
N LEU A 107 -1.53 -1.01 -0.89
CA LEU A 107 -1.76 0.31 -1.46
C LEU A 107 -0.46 1.07 -1.73
N SER A 108 -0.40 1.73 -2.89
CA SER A 108 0.53 2.85 -3.11
C SER A 108 -0.21 4.03 -3.70
N GLU A 109 -0.68 4.93 -2.84
CA GLU A 109 -1.63 5.98 -3.19
C GLU A 109 -1.09 7.38 -2.88
N THR A 110 -1.55 8.36 -3.67
CA THR A 110 -1.45 9.77 -3.31
C THR A 110 -2.83 10.33 -2.97
N SER A 111 -2.90 11.10 -1.89
CA SER A 111 -4.13 11.74 -1.45
C SER A 111 -4.18 13.20 -1.86
N LEU A 112 -5.39 13.71 -2.08
CA LEU A 112 -5.62 15.13 -2.38
C LEU A 112 -5.05 16.05 -1.30
N THR A 113 -4.26 17.02 -1.72
CA THR A 113 -3.87 18.15 -0.89
C THR A 113 -4.56 19.41 -1.41
N LYS A 114 -5.50 19.95 -0.65
CA LYS A 114 -6.09 21.26 -0.95
C LYS A 114 -5.07 22.36 -0.65
N ASN A 115 -4.79 23.17 -1.63
CA ASN A 115 -3.98 24.37 -1.50
C ASN A 115 -4.81 25.54 -0.94
N LYS A 116 -4.15 26.65 -0.58
CA LYS A 116 -4.83 27.87 -0.10
C LYS A 116 -5.73 28.53 -1.16
N ASP A 117 -5.45 28.29 -2.41
CA ASP A 117 -6.23 28.78 -3.58
C ASP A 117 -7.35 27.79 -4.01
N ASN A 118 -7.69 26.81 -3.19
CA ASN A 118 -8.62 25.71 -3.49
C ASN A 118 -8.18 24.79 -4.64
N SER A 119 -6.99 24.95 -5.21
CA SER A 119 -6.48 23.99 -6.17
C SER A 119 -6.14 22.67 -5.46
N THR A 120 -6.42 21.56 -6.11
CA THR A 120 -6.05 20.24 -5.62
C THR A 120 -4.77 19.79 -6.32
N SER A 121 -3.82 19.27 -5.57
CA SER A 121 -2.62 18.71 -6.17
C SER A 121 -2.21 17.45 -5.42
N ALA A 122 -1.89 16.44 -6.18
CA ALA A 122 -1.25 15.23 -5.71
C ALA A 122 -0.10 14.91 -6.67
N GLY A 123 0.92 14.23 -6.19
CA GLY A 123 1.94 13.63 -7.03
C GLY A 123 1.41 12.39 -7.75
N THR A 124 2.24 11.79 -8.56
CA THR A 124 1.96 10.50 -9.22
C THR A 124 1.80 9.40 -8.15
N ALA A 125 0.83 8.52 -8.31
CA ALA A 125 0.74 7.33 -7.45
C ALA A 125 2.01 6.48 -7.62
N GLY A 126 2.33 5.70 -6.59
CA GLY A 126 3.57 4.94 -6.61
C GLY A 126 3.44 3.58 -7.29
N ARG A 127 4.21 2.64 -6.79
CA ARG A 127 4.31 1.31 -7.42
C ARG A 127 3.98 0.19 -6.43
N VAL A 128 3.23 -0.81 -6.91
CA VAL A 128 3.06 -2.11 -6.26
C VAL A 128 3.65 -3.18 -7.16
N GLY A 129 4.70 -3.86 -6.69
CA GLY A 129 5.33 -4.99 -7.37
C GLY A 129 5.09 -6.28 -6.59
N ILE A 130 4.59 -7.31 -7.25
CA ILE A 130 4.34 -8.62 -6.65
C ILE A 130 4.97 -9.68 -7.54
N ASN A 131 5.79 -10.53 -6.94
CA ASN A 131 6.32 -11.72 -7.58
C ASN A 131 5.99 -12.93 -6.70
N ALA A 132 5.12 -13.82 -7.20
CA ALA A 132 4.74 -15.03 -6.49
C ALA A 132 4.29 -16.14 -7.45
N GLU A 133 4.53 -17.41 -7.08
CA GLU A 133 4.04 -18.55 -7.87
C GLU A 133 2.50 -18.63 -7.84
N TYR A 134 1.91 -18.39 -6.65
CA TYR A 134 0.45 -18.41 -6.46
C TYR A 134 -0.02 -17.13 -5.80
N ILE A 135 -1.00 -16.46 -6.41
CA ILE A 135 -1.63 -15.26 -5.86
C ILE A 135 -3.14 -15.53 -5.76
N LEU A 136 -3.69 -15.31 -4.57
CA LEU A 136 -5.12 -15.33 -4.30
C LEU A 136 -5.57 -13.99 -3.75
N VAL A 137 -6.50 -13.32 -4.44
CA VAL A 137 -7.14 -12.07 -4.00
C VAL A 137 -8.62 -12.34 -3.88
N ARG A 138 -9.15 -12.44 -2.65
CA ARG A 138 -10.54 -12.84 -2.43
C ARG A 138 -11.24 -12.11 -1.30
N ASP A 139 -12.54 -12.32 -1.21
CA ASP A 139 -13.40 -11.88 -0.10
C ASP A 139 -13.22 -10.39 0.24
N GLY A 140 -13.15 -9.55 -0.79
CA GLY A 140 -12.91 -8.13 -0.66
C GLY A 140 -11.43 -7.72 -0.61
N GLY A 141 -10.50 -8.65 -0.74
CA GLY A 141 -9.07 -8.33 -0.85
C GLY A 141 -8.79 -7.34 -1.99
N TYR A 142 -7.86 -6.40 -1.76
CA TYR A 142 -7.71 -5.26 -2.65
C TYR A 142 -6.24 -4.86 -2.87
N ILE A 143 -5.84 -4.68 -4.13
CA ILE A 143 -4.51 -4.18 -4.52
C ILE A 143 -4.69 -2.94 -5.37
N SER A 144 -4.10 -1.81 -4.97
CA SER A 144 -4.31 -0.55 -5.68
C SER A 144 -3.08 0.34 -5.74
N THR A 145 -3.00 1.04 -6.88
CA THR A 145 -2.26 2.28 -6.99
C THR A 145 -3.22 3.37 -7.44
N ALA A 146 -3.38 4.43 -6.65
CA ALA A 146 -4.33 5.48 -6.99
C ALA A 146 -3.74 6.87 -6.77
N SER A 147 -3.97 7.76 -7.73
CA SER A 147 -3.75 9.20 -7.57
C SER A 147 -5.09 9.92 -7.47
N LYS A 148 -5.29 10.62 -6.35
CA LYS A 148 -6.46 11.48 -6.12
C LYS A 148 -6.04 12.92 -6.32
N GLY A 149 -6.15 13.43 -7.54
CA GLY A 149 -5.76 14.80 -7.91
C GLY A 149 -5.15 14.86 -9.31
N LEU A 150 -4.22 15.80 -9.55
CA LEU A 150 -3.66 16.04 -10.88
C LEU A 150 -2.51 15.09 -11.28
N GLY A 151 -2.07 14.20 -10.39
CA GLY A 151 -1.00 13.23 -10.70
C GLY A 151 -1.52 12.00 -11.43
N ASP A 152 -0.62 11.33 -12.11
CA ASP A 152 -0.92 10.11 -12.85
C ASP A 152 -1.19 8.93 -11.92
N ALA A 153 -1.91 7.92 -12.43
CA ALA A 153 -2.03 6.62 -11.79
C ALA A 153 -0.64 5.97 -11.64
N GLY A 154 -0.51 5.10 -10.64
CA GLY A 154 0.73 4.37 -10.43
C GLY A 154 0.83 3.09 -11.25
N GLU A 155 1.84 2.32 -10.95
CA GLU A 155 2.10 1.05 -11.62
C GLU A 155 1.82 -0.13 -10.69
N ILE A 156 1.07 -1.12 -11.19
CA ILE A 156 0.97 -2.45 -10.59
C ILE A 156 1.65 -3.44 -11.52
N SER A 157 2.70 -4.09 -11.04
CA SER A 157 3.40 -5.15 -11.75
C SER A 157 3.22 -6.46 -11.00
N ILE A 158 2.67 -7.46 -11.67
CA ILE A 158 2.44 -8.78 -11.10
C ILE A 158 3.11 -9.83 -11.99
N GLU A 159 4.03 -10.57 -11.40
CA GLU A 159 4.64 -11.75 -11.99
C GLU A 159 4.15 -12.96 -11.19
N ALA A 160 3.36 -13.84 -11.83
CA ALA A 160 2.75 -14.98 -11.15
C ALA A 160 2.70 -16.21 -12.05
N GLY A 161 2.89 -17.40 -11.47
CA GLY A 161 2.52 -18.65 -12.12
C GLY A 161 1.00 -18.79 -12.23
N ASN A 162 0.29 -18.48 -11.14
CA ASN A 162 -1.17 -18.50 -11.06
C ASN A 162 -1.70 -17.30 -10.31
N LEU A 163 -2.69 -16.62 -10.86
CA LEU A 163 -3.46 -15.56 -10.19
C LEU A 163 -4.94 -15.94 -10.19
N LEU A 164 -5.50 -16.13 -8.99
CA LEU A 164 -6.93 -16.35 -8.80
C LEU A 164 -7.54 -15.13 -8.08
N MET A 165 -8.66 -14.65 -8.62
CA MET A 165 -9.44 -13.56 -8.04
C MET A 165 -10.88 -14.03 -7.81
N GLU A 166 -11.33 -13.95 -6.56
CA GLU A 166 -12.68 -14.33 -6.13
C GLU A 166 -13.26 -13.21 -5.26
N ASN A 167 -14.09 -12.35 -5.83
CA ASN A 167 -14.60 -11.20 -5.09
C ASN A 167 -13.51 -10.21 -4.60
N GLY A 168 -12.36 -10.18 -5.27
CA GLY A 168 -11.25 -9.29 -5.01
C GLY A 168 -11.11 -8.21 -6.09
N ALA A 169 -10.21 -7.25 -5.89
CA ALA A 169 -9.93 -6.21 -6.88
C ALA A 169 -8.45 -5.86 -7.01
N ILE A 170 -8.01 -5.59 -8.23
CA ILE A 170 -6.71 -5.03 -8.57
C ILE A 170 -6.95 -3.82 -9.46
N LYS A 171 -6.49 -2.62 -9.05
CA LYS A 171 -6.82 -1.36 -9.74
C LYS A 171 -5.64 -0.39 -9.78
N SER A 172 -5.47 0.27 -10.91
CA SER A 172 -4.62 1.46 -11.04
C SER A 172 -5.47 2.61 -11.57
N GLU A 173 -5.69 3.64 -10.78
CA GLU A 173 -6.67 4.69 -11.05
C GLU A 173 -6.05 6.09 -10.85
N ALA A 174 -6.43 7.04 -11.73
CA ALA A 174 -6.23 8.46 -11.50
C ALA A 174 -7.59 9.15 -11.51
N THR A 175 -7.95 9.81 -10.41
CA THR A 175 -9.21 10.55 -10.29
C THR A 175 -8.92 12.04 -10.24
N HIS A 176 -9.19 12.73 -11.34
CA HIS A 176 -9.09 14.18 -11.44
C HIS A 176 -10.42 14.79 -10.97
N THR A 177 -10.40 15.53 -9.86
CA THR A 177 -11.56 16.26 -9.32
C THR A 177 -11.27 17.74 -9.23
#